data_f333a6d5edd6c386cf525a473cc4d6cf
#
_entry.id   f333a6d5edd6c386cf525a473cc4d6cf
#
_cell.length_a   1.000
_cell.length_b   1.000
_cell.length_c   1.000
_cell.angle_alpha   90.00
_cell.angle_beta   90.00
_cell.angle_gamma   90.00
#
_symmetry.space_group_name_H-M   'P 1'
#
loop_
_entity.id
_entity.type
_entity.pdbx_description
1 polymer ?
#
loop_
_entity_poly.entity_id
_entity_poly.type
_entity_poly.pdbx_seq_one_letter_code
_entity_poly.pdbx_strand_id
1 'polypeptide(L)'
;MKLILITTITTIAAVMLVGCATTQPPSPPTAKAPEISIHKAAYQGNIEAVKRHIAAGTDVNTQDDSGWTPLHWAASKVHNKTAKLLIEEGADVNVVNKDGLAPLDYAENQIFGVLIDNGAKSGAELKAEGK
;
A
#
# COMPACT_ATOMS: atom_id res chain seq x y z
N MET A 1 41.71 -41.01 -22.77
CA MET A 1 42.02 -39.95 -22.23
C MET A 1 41.11 -38.90 -22.47
N LYS A 2 40.46 -38.90 -23.39
CA LYS A 2 39.66 -37.92 -23.63
C LYS A 2 38.43 -37.89 -22.89
N LEU A 3 37.99 -38.84 -22.34
CA LEU A 3 36.74 -38.88 -21.74
C LEU A 3 36.60 -38.02 -20.60
N ILE A 4 37.55 -37.64 -20.07
CA ILE A 4 37.50 -36.98 -18.88
C ILE A 4 36.83 -35.68 -18.89
N LEU A 5 36.82 -35.11 -19.93
CA LEU A 5 36.36 -33.81 -19.96
C LEU A 5 34.92 -33.63 -19.75
N ILE A 6 34.23 -34.62 -19.95
CA ILE A 6 32.85 -34.46 -19.98
C ILE A 6 32.21 -34.30 -18.67
N THR A 7 32.84 -34.82 -17.72
CA THR A 7 32.18 -34.86 -16.46
C THR A 7 32.08 -33.53 -15.75
N THR A 8 32.89 -32.65 -16.13
CA THR A 8 32.96 -31.46 -15.36
C THR A 8 31.80 -30.55 -15.62
N ILE A 9 31.24 -30.71 -16.72
CA ILE A 9 30.21 -29.79 -17.10
C ILE A 9 28.96 -29.97 -16.35
N THR A 10 28.67 -31.16 -16.05
CA THR A 10 27.40 -31.39 -15.41
C THR A 10 27.33 -30.83 -14.03
N THR A 11 28.43 -30.76 -13.43
CA THR A 11 28.42 -30.29 -12.09
C THR A 11 28.08 -28.85 -12.01
N ILE A 12 28.44 -28.15 -12.95
CA ILE A 12 28.20 -26.75 -12.94
C ILE A 12 26.75 -26.45 -13.05
N ALA A 13 26.10 -27.17 -13.84
CA ALA A 13 24.70 -26.93 -14.03
C ALA A 13 23.95 -27.15 -12.74
N ALA A 14 24.33 -28.12 -12.03
CA ALA A 14 23.68 -28.41 -10.80
C ALA A 14 23.86 -27.28 -9.82
N VAL A 15 25.00 -26.75 -9.81
CA VAL A 15 25.24 -25.68 -8.89
C VAL A 15 24.40 -24.46 -9.23
N MET A 16 24.25 -24.24 -10.47
CA MET A 16 23.50 -23.12 -10.81
C MET A 16 22.06 -23.25 -10.42
N LEU A 17 21.57 -24.39 -10.60
CA LEU A 17 20.21 -24.60 -10.23
C LEU A 17 20.00 -24.39 -8.76
N VAL A 18 20.90 -24.85 -8.01
CA VAL A 18 20.78 -24.72 -6.60
C VAL A 18 20.85 -23.25 -6.23
N GLY A 19 21.72 -22.57 -6.81
CA GLY A 19 21.83 -21.19 -6.51
C GLY A 19 20.60 -20.43 -6.84
N CYS A 20 20.04 -20.71 -7.93
CA CYS A 20 18.82 -20.01 -8.29
C CYS A 20 17.72 -20.35 -7.36
N ALA A 21 17.64 -21.53 -6.98
CA ALA A 21 16.56 -21.92 -6.17
C ALA A 21 16.61 -21.26 -4.83
N THR A 22 17.78 -21.11 -4.35
CA THR A 22 17.82 -20.67 -3.04
C THR A 22 17.64 -19.23 -2.91
N THR A 23 17.98 -18.53 -3.86
CA THR A 23 17.97 -17.19 -3.59
C THR A 23 16.70 -16.59 -3.57
N GLN A 24 15.76 -17.16 -4.00
CA GLN A 24 14.66 -16.59 -4.07
C GLN A 24 13.89 -16.41 -3.06
N PRO A 25 13.75 -16.27 -2.36
CA PRO A 25 13.08 -16.36 -1.41
C PRO A 25 12.24 -15.50 -1.05
N PRO A 26 12.31 -14.94 -0.66
CA PRO A 26 11.70 -14.28 0.12
C PRO A 26 10.58 -13.69 -0.26
N SER A 27 10.50 -13.20 -1.04
CA SER A 27 9.50 -12.49 -1.37
C SER A 27 8.27 -13.05 -1.24
N PRO A 28 8.10 -13.99 -1.48
CA PRO A 28 6.98 -14.50 -1.59
C PRO A 28 5.99 -14.23 -0.74
N PRO A 29 6.13 -14.21 0.19
CA PRO A 29 5.14 -14.08 1.07
C PRO A 29 4.31 -13.06 0.65
N THR A 30 4.78 -12.46 0.01
CA THR A 30 4.27 -11.50 -0.45
C THR A 30 3.09 -11.57 -1.02
N ALA A 31 2.86 -12.32 -1.62
CA ALA A 31 1.77 -12.25 -2.38
C ALA A 31 0.53 -12.37 -1.61
N LYS A 32 0.51 -12.74 -0.45
CA LYS A 32 -0.70 -12.89 0.29
C LYS A 32 -1.02 -11.61 1.01
N ALA A 33 -2.19 -11.07 0.75
CA ALA A 33 -2.65 -9.92 1.50
C ALA A 33 -2.77 -10.25 2.98
N PRO A 34 -2.60 -9.27 3.85
CA PRO A 34 -2.74 -9.49 5.28
C PRO A 34 -4.15 -9.94 5.65
N GLU A 35 -4.29 -10.58 6.77
CA GLU A 35 -5.60 -11.05 7.22
C GLU A 35 -6.54 -9.92 7.60
N ILE A 36 -6.04 -8.74 7.84
CA ILE A 36 -6.86 -7.57 8.14
C ILE A 36 -6.99 -6.74 6.86
N SER A 37 -8.13 -6.11 6.67
CA SER A 37 -8.33 -5.26 5.50
C SER A 37 -7.41 -4.04 5.48
N ILE A 38 -7.21 -3.46 4.32
CA ILE A 38 -6.40 -2.26 4.20
C ILE A 38 -6.99 -1.10 5.01
N HIS A 39 -8.31 -1.03 5.13
CA HIS A 39 -8.99 -0.04 5.96
C HIS A 39 -8.63 -0.23 7.43
N LYS A 40 -8.65 -1.47 7.90
CA LYS A 40 -8.28 -1.79 9.28
C LYS A 40 -6.81 -1.53 9.53
N ALA A 41 -5.96 -1.83 8.57
CA ALA A 41 -4.54 -1.56 8.67
C ALA A 41 -4.29 -0.04 8.77
N ALA A 42 -5.01 0.75 7.98
CA ALA A 42 -4.91 2.21 8.04
C ALA A 42 -5.45 2.77 9.35
N TYR A 43 -6.58 2.24 9.83
CA TYR A 43 -7.16 2.62 11.13
C TYR A 43 -6.20 2.38 12.28
N GLN A 44 -5.44 1.29 12.23
CA GLN A 44 -4.48 0.93 13.26
C GLN A 44 -3.12 1.60 13.10
N GLY A 45 -2.88 2.26 11.97
CA GLY A 45 -1.58 2.80 11.63
C GLY A 45 -0.53 1.74 11.36
N ASN A 46 -0.98 0.54 10.98
CA ASN A 46 -0.08 -0.58 10.70
C ASN A 46 0.53 -0.48 9.31
N ILE A 47 1.63 0.23 9.23
CA ILE A 47 2.33 0.50 7.97
C ILE A 47 2.72 -0.78 7.24
N GLU A 48 3.17 -1.79 7.96
CA GLU A 48 3.60 -3.04 7.33
C GLU A 48 2.44 -3.78 6.67
N ALA A 49 1.28 -3.78 7.32
CA ALA A 49 0.09 -4.37 6.74
C ALA A 49 -0.36 -3.58 5.49
N VAL A 50 -0.32 -2.25 5.56
CA VAL A 50 -0.65 -1.40 4.40
C VAL A 50 0.30 -1.69 3.25
N LYS A 51 1.61 -1.78 3.50
CA LYS A 51 2.59 -2.13 2.47
C LYS A 51 2.33 -3.48 1.83
N ARG A 52 1.94 -4.46 2.64
CA ARG A 52 1.61 -5.79 2.10
C ARG A 52 0.37 -5.77 1.21
N HIS A 53 -0.63 -4.98 1.57
CA HIS A 53 -1.79 -4.79 0.71
C HIS A 53 -1.41 -4.16 -0.62
N ILE A 54 -0.59 -3.13 -0.58
CA ILE A 54 -0.11 -2.46 -1.79
C ILE A 54 0.69 -3.45 -2.65
N ALA A 55 1.60 -4.21 -2.04
CA ALA A 55 2.39 -5.21 -2.74
C ALA A 55 1.53 -6.33 -3.35
N ALA A 56 0.40 -6.62 -2.73
CA ALA A 56 -0.55 -7.60 -3.23
C ALA A 56 -1.48 -7.03 -4.32
N GLY A 57 -1.33 -5.76 -4.67
CA GLY A 57 -2.15 -5.14 -5.71
C GLY A 57 -3.49 -4.61 -5.22
N THR A 58 -3.67 -4.44 -3.93
CA THR A 58 -4.90 -3.88 -3.38
C THR A 58 -5.01 -2.41 -3.77
N ASP A 59 -6.17 -2.01 -4.25
CA ASP A 59 -6.41 -0.62 -4.59
C ASP A 59 -6.45 0.24 -3.32
N VAL A 60 -5.58 1.24 -3.27
CA VAL A 60 -5.48 2.14 -2.12
C VAL A 60 -6.68 3.09 -2.01
N ASN A 61 -7.48 3.19 -3.05
CA ASN A 61 -8.68 4.03 -3.09
C ASN A 61 -9.98 3.27 -2.83
N THR A 62 -9.87 2.01 -2.43
CA THR A 62 -11.06 1.22 -2.16
C THR A 62 -11.86 1.83 -1.01
N GLN A 63 -13.17 1.83 -1.14
CA GLN A 63 -14.07 2.39 -0.14
C GLN A 63 -14.77 1.28 0.61
N ASP A 64 -14.93 1.46 1.91
CA ASP A 64 -15.71 0.54 2.74
C ASP A 64 -17.21 0.83 2.63
N ASP A 65 -18.00 0.13 3.42
CA ASP A 65 -19.46 0.25 3.39
C ASP A 65 -19.96 1.66 3.71
N SER A 66 -19.15 2.48 4.34
CA SER A 66 -19.47 3.87 4.66
C SER A 66 -18.87 4.86 3.66
N GLY A 67 -18.20 4.34 2.64
CA GLY A 67 -17.52 5.15 1.65
C GLY A 67 -16.16 5.68 2.11
N TRP A 68 -15.63 5.15 3.21
CA TRP A 68 -14.33 5.58 3.70
C TRP A 68 -13.20 4.87 2.96
N THR A 69 -12.21 5.61 2.55
CA THR A 69 -10.97 5.04 2.01
C THR A 69 -9.98 4.80 3.15
N PRO A 70 -8.93 4.04 2.92
CA PRO A 70 -7.86 3.90 3.91
C PRO A 70 -7.29 5.26 4.36
N LEU A 71 -7.25 6.24 3.46
CA LEU A 71 -6.76 7.58 3.78
C LEU A 71 -7.69 8.31 4.77
N HIS A 72 -9.01 8.14 4.68
CA HIS A 72 -9.94 8.68 5.65
C HIS A 72 -9.63 8.12 7.04
N TRP A 73 -9.41 6.82 7.15
CA TRP A 73 -9.10 6.17 8.42
C TRP A 73 -7.76 6.65 8.99
N ALA A 74 -6.74 6.74 8.15
CA ALA A 74 -5.44 7.22 8.58
C ALA A 74 -5.52 8.68 9.05
N ALA A 75 -6.29 9.52 8.37
CA ALA A 75 -6.48 10.91 8.74
C ALA A 75 -7.21 11.04 10.07
N SER A 76 -8.33 10.33 10.22
CA SER A 76 -9.13 10.41 11.44
C SER A 76 -8.42 9.90 12.69
N LYS A 77 -7.41 9.04 12.52
CA LYS A 77 -6.63 8.48 13.63
C LYS A 77 -5.25 9.12 13.77
N VAL A 78 -4.99 10.15 13.00
CA VAL A 78 -3.76 10.93 13.03
C VAL A 78 -2.51 10.07 12.77
N HIS A 79 -2.65 9.08 11.90
CA HIS A 79 -1.53 8.22 11.51
C HIS A 79 -0.73 8.84 10.36
N ASN A 80 0.07 9.84 10.66
CA ASN A 80 0.81 10.64 9.68
C ASN A 80 1.62 9.81 8.69
N LYS A 81 2.34 8.81 9.18
CA LYS A 81 3.19 8.00 8.32
C LYS A 81 2.38 7.12 7.37
N THR A 82 1.26 6.61 7.85
CA THR A 82 0.37 5.78 7.04
C THR A 82 -0.32 6.63 5.98
N ALA A 83 -0.80 7.82 6.36
CA ALA A 83 -1.42 8.74 5.42
C ALA A 83 -0.44 9.14 4.32
N LYS A 84 0.80 9.46 4.69
CA LYS A 84 1.83 9.82 3.73
C LYS A 84 2.13 8.67 2.77
N LEU A 85 2.29 7.47 3.29
CA LEU A 85 2.52 6.30 2.46
C LEU A 85 1.37 6.09 1.46
N LEU A 86 0.13 6.16 1.93
CA LEU A 86 -1.04 6.00 1.04
C LEU A 86 -1.04 7.03 -0.09
N ILE A 87 -0.72 8.29 0.21
CA ILE A 87 -0.65 9.34 -0.79
C ILE A 87 0.48 9.07 -1.79
N GLU A 88 1.65 8.65 -1.31
CA GLU A 88 2.79 8.29 -2.16
C GLU A 88 2.46 7.13 -3.10
N GLU A 89 1.57 6.25 -2.67
CA GLU A 89 1.12 5.10 -3.45
C GLU A 89 -0.13 5.39 -4.29
N GLY A 90 -0.50 6.65 -4.42
CA GLY A 90 -1.55 7.07 -5.32
C GLY A 90 -2.94 7.20 -4.72
N ALA A 91 -3.05 7.31 -3.40
CA ALA A 91 -4.35 7.56 -2.81
C ALA A 91 -4.90 8.92 -3.23
N ASP A 92 -6.15 8.93 -3.67
CA ASP A 92 -6.83 10.17 -4.02
C ASP A 92 -7.21 10.89 -2.73
N VAL A 93 -6.73 12.10 -2.58
CA VAL A 93 -6.95 12.93 -1.40
C VAL A 93 -8.33 13.59 -1.38
N ASN A 94 -9.06 13.50 -2.48
CA ASN A 94 -10.34 14.18 -2.69
C ASN A 94 -11.55 13.24 -2.83
N VAL A 95 -11.44 12.02 -2.38
CA VAL A 95 -12.59 11.11 -2.36
C VAL A 95 -13.48 11.50 -1.20
N VAL A 96 -14.78 11.56 -1.42
CA VAL A 96 -15.74 11.82 -0.35
C VAL A 96 -16.43 10.53 0.07
N ASN A 97 -16.72 10.42 1.34
CA ASN A 97 -17.48 9.30 1.89
C ASN A 97 -18.99 9.53 1.70
N LYS A 98 -19.82 8.65 2.24
CA LYS A 98 -21.27 8.76 2.11
C LYS A 98 -21.86 9.99 2.79
N ASP A 99 -21.14 10.58 3.72
CA ASP A 99 -21.55 11.80 4.40
C ASP A 99 -21.12 13.07 3.62
N GLY A 100 -20.43 12.89 2.51
CA GLY A 100 -19.92 13.98 1.70
C GLY A 100 -18.66 14.63 2.27
N LEU A 101 -17.94 13.91 3.12
CA LEU A 101 -16.73 14.40 3.76
C LEU A 101 -15.49 13.78 3.16
N ALA A 102 -14.44 14.56 2.99
CA ALA A 102 -13.16 14.15 2.46
C ALA A 102 -12.17 13.85 3.59
N PRO A 103 -11.04 13.19 3.30
CA PRO A 103 -10.02 12.96 4.33
C PRO A 103 -9.57 14.21 5.06
N LEU A 104 -9.58 15.37 4.37
CA LEU A 104 -9.19 16.64 4.97
C LEU A 104 -10.12 17.07 6.10
N ASP A 105 -11.41 16.71 6.02
CA ASP A 105 -12.38 17.08 7.06
C ASP A 105 -12.13 16.34 8.39
N TYR A 106 -11.35 15.26 8.35
CA TYR A 106 -10.98 14.50 9.53
C TYR A 106 -9.54 14.75 9.96
N ALA A 107 -8.81 15.53 9.18
CA ALA A 107 -7.38 15.67 9.40
C ALA A 107 -7.06 16.70 10.47
N GLU A 108 -6.11 16.37 11.30
CA GLU A 108 -5.61 17.27 12.32
C GLU A 108 -4.10 17.39 12.25
N ASN A 109 -3.58 18.48 12.79
CA ASN A 109 -2.14 18.66 12.94
C ASN A 109 -1.32 18.47 11.65
N GLN A 110 -0.36 17.58 11.71
CA GLN A 110 0.56 17.37 10.59
C GLN A 110 -0.11 16.76 9.37
N ILE A 111 -1.14 15.93 9.56
CA ILE A 111 -1.84 15.34 8.42
C ILE A 111 -2.53 16.41 7.60
N PHE A 112 -3.11 17.40 8.25
CA PHE A 112 -3.76 18.50 7.56
C PHE A 112 -2.81 19.16 6.56
N GLY A 113 -1.58 19.48 7.01
CA GLY A 113 -0.57 20.06 6.13
C GLY A 113 -0.22 19.14 4.96
N VAL A 114 0.00 17.86 5.25
CA VAL A 114 0.35 16.89 4.21
C VAL A 114 -0.76 16.79 3.15
N LEU A 115 -2.01 16.79 3.58
CA LEU A 115 -3.14 16.72 2.66
C LEU A 115 -3.25 17.99 1.80
N ILE A 116 -3.11 19.16 2.43
CA ILE A 116 -3.15 20.43 1.69
C ILE A 116 -2.03 20.51 0.66
N ASP A 117 -0.81 20.09 1.03
CA ASP A 117 0.32 20.09 0.13
C ASP A 117 0.09 19.17 -1.09
N ASN A 118 -0.78 18.20 -0.96
CA ASN A 118 -1.15 17.29 -2.03
C ASN A 118 -2.50 17.66 -2.70
N GLY A 119 -2.98 18.87 -2.47
CA GLY A 119 -4.16 19.37 -3.15
C GLY A 119 -5.49 18.90 -2.59
N ALA A 120 -5.51 18.48 -1.34
CA ALA A 120 -6.75 18.05 -0.71
C ALA A 120 -7.69 19.23 -0.48
N LYS A 121 -8.98 18.95 -0.64
CA LYS A 121 -10.07 19.89 -0.41
C LYS A 121 -11.04 19.28 0.59
N SER A 122 -11.77 20.11 1.29
CA SER A 122 -12.81 19.64 2.18
C SER A 122 -14.01 19.11 1.40
N GLY A 123 -14.82 18.29 2.03
CA GLY A 123 -16.04 17.82 1.39
C GLY A 123 -16.97 18.97 0.96
N ALA A 124 -16.98 20.07 1.71
CA ALA A 124 -17.77 21.24 1.37
C ALA A 124 -17.26 21.93 0.10
N GLU A 125 -15.94 22.01 -0.07
CA GLU A 125 -15.35 22.58 -1.28
C GLU A 125 -15.59 21.69 -2.49
N LEU A 126 -15.44 20.40 -2.33
CA LEU A 126 -15.67 19.43 -3.41
C LEU A 126 -17.13 19.47 -3.86
N LYS A 127 -18.07 19.58 -2.91
CA LYS A 127 -19.48 19.70 -3.22
C LYS A 127 -19.77 20.98 -3.98
N ALA A 128 -19.13 22.09 -3.61
CA ALA A 128 -19.30 23.36 -4.30
C ALA A 128 -18.77 23.29 -5.75
N GLU A 129 -17.80 22.43 -6.02
CA GLU A 129 -17.25 22.19 -7.35
C GLU A 129 -18.06 21.18 -8.17
N GLY A 130 -19.11 20.59 -7.58
CA GLY A 130 -19.97 19.65 -8.29
C GLY A 130 -19.56 18.19 -8.18
N LYS A 131 -18.80 17.87 -7.19
CA LYS A 131 -18.39 16.48 -6.98
C LYS A 131 -19.20 15.79 -5.91
#